data_5d1bd6d3a9d44c4439fcdf54a0c7603a
#
_entry.id   5d1bd6d3a9d44c4439fcdf54a0c7603a
#
_cell.length_a   1.000
_cell.length_b   1.000
_cell.length_c   1.000
_cell.angle_alpha   90.00
_cell.angle_beta   90.00
_cell.angle_gamma   90.00
#
_symmetry.space_group_name_H-M   'P 1'
#
loop_
_entity.id
_entity.type
_entity.pdbx_description
1 polymer ?
#
loop_
_entity_poly.entity_id
_entity_poly.type
_entity_poly.pdbx_seq_one_letter_code
_entity_poly.pdbx_strand_id
1 'polypeptide(L)'
;STMKFAALALLVATIGVAEAKMQNVTVKGIATCGKLRAKNVQVVLWEHDTTSFDDKLAETTTNKNGEFEIKGGEAENFSISPYIKITHDCKVAKVKKGKTCTRESKYQIPANFIYKEGEKEKVYDMTYIALDIVGKEDKEDCK
;
A
#
# COMPACT_ATOMS: atom_id res chain seq x y z
N SER A 1 -72.61 -5.13 11.58
CA SER A 1 -71.30 -5.66 11.96
C SER A 1 -70.23 -4.82 11.35
N THR A 2 -69.47 -4.13 12.16
CA THR A 2 -68.32 -3.39 11.72
C THR A 2 -67.14 -4.37 11.52
N MET A 3 -66.76 -4.61 10.27
CA MET A 3 -65.52 -5.32 9.95
C MET A 3 -64.36 -4.39 10.28
N LYS A 4 -63.61 -4.69 11.31
CA LYS A 4 -62.36 -4.03 11.60
C LYS A 4 -61.31 -4.71 10.76
N PHE A 5 -60.88 -4.04 9.69
CA PHE A 5 -59.67 -4.46 9.00
C PHE A 5 -58.46 -4.06 9.83
N ALA A 6 -57.81 -5.05 10.43
CA ALA A 6 -56.51 -4.87 11.03
C ALA A 6 -55.55 -4.66 9.87
N ALA A 7 -55.12 -3.43 9.65
CA ALA A 7 -54.00 -3.15 8.75
C ALA A 7 -52.75 -3.77 9.38
N LEU A 8 -52.30 -4.88 8.83
CA LEU A 8 -51.01 -5.46 9.18
C LEU A 8 -49.95 -4.54 8.57
N ALA A 9 -49.41 -3.65 9.37
CA ALA A 9 -48.23 -2.89 8.96
C ALA A 9 -47.05 -3.85 8.84
N LEU A 10 -46.75 -4.23 7.62
CA LEU A 10 -45.53 -4.99 7.35
C LEU A 10 -44.33 -4.05 7.56
N LEU A 11 -43.70 -4.14 8.73
CA LEU A 11 -42.47 -3.45 9.02
C LEU A 11 -41.35 -4.13 8.20
N VAL A 12 -41.10 -3.64 6.98
CA VAL A 12 -39.93 -4.04 6.21
C VAL A 12 -38.72 -3.37 6.87
N ALA A 13 -38.04 -4.11 7.74
CA ALA A 13 -36.75 -3.70 8.23
C ALA A 13 -35.79 -3.75 7.02
N THR A 14 -35.52 -2.60 6.37
CA THR A 14 -34.41 -2.50 5.44
C THR A 14 -33.14 -2.62 6.26
N ILE A 15 -32.51 -3.78 6.23
CA ILE A 15 -31.15 -3.95 6.74
C ILE A 15 -30.28 -3.18 5.76
N GLY A 16 -29.88 -1.95 6.15
CA GLY A 16 -28.89 -1.19 5.39
C GLY A 16 -27.58 -1.95 5.44
N VAL A 17 -27.16 -2.52 4.29
CA VAL A 17 -25.81 -3.04 4.12
C VAL A 17 -24.89 -1.81 4.07
N ALA A 18 -24.07 -1.62 5.11
CA ALA A 18 -23.05 -0.60 5.07
C ALA A 18 -22.02 -1.01 4.01
N GLU A 19 -21.98 -0.28 2.88
CA GLU A 19 -20.94 -0.47 1.88
C GLU A 19 -19.58 -0.05 2.44
N ALA A 20 -18.57 -0.90 2.21
CA ALA A 20 -17.20 -0.57 2.58
C ALA A 20 -16.74 0.64 1.76
N LYS A 21 -16.28 1.70 2.43
CA LYS A 21 -15.70 2.86 1.77
C LYS A 21 -14.29 2.58 1.30
N MET A 22 -13.95 3.18 0.16
CA MET A 22 -12.58 3.16 -0.35
C MET A 22 -11.65 3.87 0.63
N GLN A 23 -10.61 3.17 1.06
CA GLN A 23 -9.52 3.71 1.87
C GLN A 23 -8.30 3.89 0.98
N ASN A 24 -7.73 5.08 0.99
CA ASN A 24 -6.64 5.45 0.10
C ASN A 24 -5.39 5.84 0.86
N VAL A 25 -4.26 5.69 0.21
CA VAL A 25 -2.97 6.23 0.65
C VAL A 25 -2.26 6.85 -0.54
N THR A 26 -1.56 7.96 -0.28
CA THR A 26 -0.68 8.61 -1.23
C THR A 26 0.69 8.73 -0.60
N VAL A 27 1.70 8.21 -1.26
CA VAL A 27 3.07 8.14 -0.75
C VAL A 27 4.01 8.76 -1.77
N LYS A 28 4.96 9.55 -1.31
CA LYS A 28 6.07 10.06 -2.12
C LYS A 28 7.39 9.90 -1.39
N GLY A 29 8.47 9.86 -2.12
CA GLY A 29 9.79 9.75 -1.54
C GLY A 29 10.89 9.87 -2.57
N ILE A 30 12.11 9.86 -2.08
CA ILE A 30 13.33 9.95 -2.89
C ILE A 30 14.24 8.79 -2.48
N ALA A 31 14.40 7.82 -3.38
CA ALA A 31 15.28 6.68 -3.14
C ALA A 31 16.74 7.04 -3.44
N THR A 32 17.63 6.68 -2.53
CA THR A 32 19.07 6.89 -2.67
C THR A 32 19.85 5.61 -2.42
N CYS A 33 21.00 5.51 -3.07
CA CYS A 33 21.98 4.47 -2.81
C CYS A 33 23.32 5.13 -2.48
N GLY A 34 23.67 5.18 -1.19
CA GLY A 34 24.76 6.01 -0.72
C GLY A 34 24.45 7.50 -1.02
N LYS A 35 25.34 8.17 -1.76
CA LYS A 35 25.17 9.57 -2.17
C LYS A 35 24.43 9.74 -3.49
N LEU A 36 24.12 8.65 -4.18
CA LEU A 36 23.50 8.68 -5.51
C LEU A 36 21.98 8.53 -5.44
N ARG A 37 21.30 9.16 -6.38
CA ARG A 37 19.85 8.97 -6.57
C ARG A 37 19.60 7.64 -7.26
N ALA A 38 18.70 6.83 -6.71
CA ALA A 38 18.38 5.52 -7.24
C ALA A 38 17.27 5.63 -8.30
N LYS A 39 17.68 5.66 -9.57
CA LYS A 39 16.77 5.75 -10.72
C LYS A 39 16.24 4.39 -11.17
N ASN A 40 15.04 4.37 -11.76
CA ASN A 40 14.40 3.17 -12.32
C ASN A 40 14.24 2.02 -11.31
N VAL A 41 14.05 2.35 -10.07
CA VAL A 41 13.82 1.38 -9.00
C VAL A 41 12.33 1.10 -8.90
N GLN A 42 11.96 -0.18 -8.82
CA GLN A 42 10.56 -0.59 -8.71
C GLN A 42 10.02 -0.27 -7.32
N VAL A 43 8.86 0.40 -7.29
CA VAL A 43 8.13 0.74 -6.07
C VAL A 43 6.72 0.18 -6.19
N VAL A 44 6.32 -0.64 -5.24
CA VAL A 44 4.98 -1.24 -5.21
C VAL A 44 4.30 -0.91 -3.90
N LEU A 45 3.05 -0.47 -4.00
CA LEU A 45 2.18 -0.26 -2.85
C LEU A 45 1.35 -1.52 -2.66
N TRP A 46 1.45 -2.10 -1.47
CA TRP A 46 0.75 -3.32 -1.07
C TRP A 46 -0.17 -3.06 0.12
N GLU A 47 -1.18 -3.89 0.25
CA GLU A 47 -2.01 -3.99 1.43
C GLU A 47 -1.83 -5.38 2.04
N HIS A 48 -1.49 -5.41 3.33
CA HIS A 48 -1.32 -6.66 4.07
C HIS A 48 -2.69 -7.25 4.42
N ASP A 49 -2.89 -8.50 4.03
CA ASP A 49 -4.08 -9.28 4.38
C ASP A 49 -3.69 -10.43 5.32
N THR A 50 -4.40 -10.56 6.45
CA THR A 50 -4.13 -11.60 7.45
C THR A 50 -4.70 -12.97 7.08
N THR A 51 -5.65 -13.01 6.14
CA THR A 51 -6.40 -14.23 5.78
C THR A 51 -6.08 -14.76 4.39
N SER A 52 -5.41 -13.96 3.56
CA SER A 52 -5.07 -14.31 2.18
C SER A 52 -3.71 -13.72 1.80
N PHE A 53 -3.37 -13.77 0.51
CA PHE A 53 -2.19 -13.07 -0.01
C PHE A 53 -2.37 -11.56 0.05
N ASP A 54 -1.26 -10.85 0.22
CA ASP A 54 -1.25 -9.40 0.18
C ASP A 54 -1.73 -8.90 -1.20
N ASP A 55 -2.47 -7.79 -1.20
CA ASP A 55 -3.02 -7.18 -2.41
C ASP A 55 -2.12 -6.07 -2.94
N LYS A 56 -1.79 -6.14 -4.23
CA LYS A 56 -1.09 -5.06 -4.91
C LYS A 56 -2.06 -3.93 -5.25
N LEU A 57 -1.84 -2.76 -4.67
CA LEU A 57 -2.70 -1.59 -4.87
C LEU A 57 -2.23 -0.71 -6.02
N ALA A 58 -0.92 -0.56 -6.19
CA ALA A 58 -0.34 0.27 -7.24
C ALA A 58 1.14 -0.07 -7.44
N GLU A 59 1.69 0.36 -8.58
CA GLU A 59 3.09 0.15 -8.93
C GLU A 59 3.63 1.34 -9.72
N THR A 60 4.87 1.70 -9.45
CA THR A 60 5.61 2.74 -10.19
C THR A 60 7.11 2.47 -10.16
N THR A 61 7.87 3.33 -10.80
CA THR A 61 9.34 3.33 -10.73
C THR A 61 9.83 4.72 -10.39
N THR A 62 10.99 4.79 -9.77
CA THR A 62 11.65 6.08 -9.51
C THR A 62 12.14 6.72 -10.82
N ASN A 63 12.10 8.03 -10.88
CA ASN A 63 12.64 8.81 -11.99
C ASN A 63 14.17 8.96 -11.90
N LYS A 64 14.75 9.71 -12.82
CA LYS A 64 16.20 9.98 -12.86
C LYS A 64 16.74 10.64 -11.59
N ASN A 65 15.90 11.30 -10.82
CA ASN A 65 16.25 11.95 -9.55
C ASN A 65 15.94 11.08 -8.32
N GLY A 66 15.59 9.81 -8.52
CA GLY A 66 15.20 8.88 -7.45
C GLY A 66 13.82 9.14 -6.87
N GLU A 67 13.06 10.06 -7.45
CA GLU A 67 11.76 10.46 -6.95
C GLU A 67 10.65 9.51 -7.40
N PHE A 68 9.69 9.27 -6.54
CA PHE A 68 8.45 8.59 -6.87
C PHE A 68 7.27 9.20 -6.13
N GLU A 69 6.11 9.03 -6.72
CA GLU A 69 4.81 9.25 -6.08
C GLU A 69 3.89 8.11 -6.48
N ILE A 70 3.19 7.54 -5.51
CA ILE A 70 2.32 6.39 -5.71
C ILE A 70 1.05 6.55 -4.90
N LYS A 71 -0.08 6.20 -5.51
CA LYS A 71 -1.39 6.27 -4.89
C LYS A 71 -2.16 5.00 -5.18
N GLY A 72 -2.82 4.49 -4.18
CA GLY A 72 -3.70 3.34 -4.31
C GLY A 72 -4.64 3.24 -3.13
N GLY A 73 -5.60 2.34 -3.24
CA GLY A 73 -6.57 2.13 -2.19
C GLY A 73 -7.31 0.82 -2.35
N GLU A 74 -8.08 0.49 -1.34
CA GLU A 74 -8.91 -0.70 -1.28
C GLU A 74 -10.16 -0.44 -0.43
N ALA A 75 -11.27 -1.04 -0.82
CA ALA A 75 -12.51 -0.98 -0.06
C ALA A 75 -12.56 -2.17 0.91
N GLU A 76 -12.40 -1.90 2.19
CA GLU A 76 -12.50 -2.90 3.27
C GLU A 76 -13.34 -2.40 4.44
N ASN A 77 -13.94 -3.33 5.18
CA ASN A 77 -14.72 -3.03 6.38
C ASN A 77 -13.84 -2.59 7.55
N PHE A 78 -12.58 -3.03 7.55
CA PHE A 78 -11.59 -2.70 8.57
C PHE A 78 -10.53 -1.76 7.99
N SER A 79 -9.75 -1.15 8.86
CA SER A 79 -8.62 -0.33 8.42
C SER A 79 -7.62 -1.18 7.63
N ILE A 80 -7.20 -0.67 6.47
CA ILE A 80 -6.16 -1.30 5.67
C ILE A 80 -4.79 -1.18 6.35
N SER A 81 -3.88 -2.09 6.02
CA SER A 81 -2.49 -2.08 6.50
C SER A 81 -1.52 -1.96 5.32
N PRO A 82 -1.35 -0.73 4.79
CA PRO A 82 -0.55 -0.52 3.59
C PRO A 82 0.94 -0.45 3.88
N TYR A 83 1.75 -0.90 2.90
CA TYR A 83 3.19 -0.79 2.95
C TYR A 83 3.78 -0.60 1.55
N ILE A 84 4.96 0.00 1.49
CA ILE A 84 5.76 0.12 0.28
C ILE A 84 6.80 -0.99 0.26
N LYS A 85 6.94 -1.65 -0.88
CA LYS A 85 8.04 -2.57 -1.17
C LYS A 85 8.87 -2.00 -2.31
N ILE A 86 10.16 -1.83 -2.08
CA ILE A 86 11.12 -1.37 -3.08
C ILE A 86 12.06 -2.52 -3.43
N THR A 87 12.10 -2.88 -4.71
CA THR A 87 13.00 -3.91 -5.23
C THR A 87 14.15 -3.22 -5.95
N HIS A 88 15.38 -3.46 -5.49
CA HIS A 88 16.57 -2.73 -5.95
C HIS A 88 17.83 -3.59 -5.86
N ASP A 89 18.90 -3.11 -6.44
CA ASP A 89 20.22 -3.75 -6.41
C ASP A 89 21.27 -2.98 -5.61
N CYS A 90 20.84 -1.98 -4.83
CA CYS A 90 21.75 -1.14 -4.05
C CYS A 90 22.49 -1.97 -3.00
N LYS A 91 23.80 -2.11 -3.17
CA LYS A 91 24.71 -2.83 -2.24
C LYS A 91 24.15 -4.18 -1.76
N VAL A 92 23.64 -4.94 -2.71
CA VAL A 92 23.17 -6.31 -2.45
C VAL A 92 24.39 -7.20 -2.14
N ALA A 93 24.36 -7.88 -0.99
CA ALA A 93 25.46 -8.73 -0.55
C ALA A 93 25.47 -10.11 -1.24
N LYS A 94 24.28 -10.61 -1.58
CA LYS A 94 24.13 -11.94 -2.19
C LYS A 94 24.61 -11.94 -3.63
N VAL A 95 25.46 -12.91 -3.96
CA VAL A 95 25.98 -13.10 -5.31
C VAL A 95 25.69 -14.54 -5.75
N LYS A 96 25.13 -14.69 -6.95
CA LYS A 96 24.92 -16.00 -7.57
C LYS A 96 25.31 -15.92 -9.05
N LYS A 97 26.25 -16.75 -9.48
CA LYS A 97 26.79 -16.76 -10.85
C LYS A 97 25.67 -16.92 -11.89
N GLY A 98 25.67 -16.03 -12.89
CA GLY A 98 24.70 -16.03 -14.00
C GLY A 98 23.31 -15.52 -13.63
N LYS A 99 23.14 -14.95 -12.43
CA LYS A 99 21.86 -14.42 -11.96
C LYS A 99 21.97 -12.97 -11.50
N THR A 100 20.87 -12.25 -11.62
CA THR A 100 20.72 -10.91 -11.05
C THR A 100 20.18 -11.02 -9.65
N CYS A 101 20.88 -10.46 -8.68
CA CYS A 101 20.45 -10.45 -7.29
C CYS A 101 19.90 -9.08 -6.90
N THR A 102 18.75 -9.09 -6.26
CA THR A 102 18.07 -7.88 -5.77
C THR A 102 17.73 -8.01 -4.29
N ARG A 103 17.49 -6.88 -3.66
CA ARG A 103 16.92 -6.83 -2.32
C ARG A 103 15.54 -6.19 -2.36
N GLU A 104 14.60 -6.78 -1.64
CA GLU A 104 13.30 -6.22 -1.38
C GLU A 104 13.32 -5.55 -0.01
N SER A 105 13.09 -4.25 0.01
CA SER A 105 13.01 -3.45 1.23
C SER A 105 11.57 -3.04 1.48
N LYS A 106 11.08 -3.29 2.69
CA LYS A 106 9.69 -3.05 3.08
C LYS A 106 9.58 -1.90 4.07
N TYR A 107 8.63 -1.00 3.81
CA TYR A 107 8.37 0.18 4.63
C TYR A 107 6.90 0.30 4.95
N GLN A 108 6.55 0.17 6.23
CA GLN A 108 5.18 0.30 6.69
C GLN A 108 4.72 1.75 6.60
N ILE A 109 3.51 1.97 6.10
CA ILE A 109 2.89 3.30 6.05
C ILE A 109 2.11 3.52 7.35
N PRO A 110 2.34 4.63 8.08
CA PRO A 110 1.59 4.91 9.29
C PRO A 110 0.09 5.05 9.03
N ALA A 111 -0.73 4.47 9.90
CA ALA A 111 -2.19 4.42 9.73
C ALA A 111 -2.85 5.81 9.67
N ASN A 112 -2.23 6.82 10.29
CA ASN A 112 -2.75 8.19 10.27
C ASN A 112 -2.68 8.88 8.90
N PHE A 113 -2.03 8.27 7.91
CA PHE A 113 -2.01 8.75 6.52
C PHE A 113 -3.10 8.10 5.64
N ILE A 114 -3.83 7.13 6.16
CA ILE A 114 -4.99 6.56 5.45
C ILE A 114 -6.11 7.59 5.45
N TYR A 115 -6.69 7.85 4.28
CA TYR A 115 -7.84 8.73 4.14
C TYR A 115 -8.94 8.02 3.35
N LYS A 116 -10.19 8.25 3.76
CA LYS A 116 -11.36 7.65 3.13
C LYS A 116 -11.84 8.51 1.96
N GLU A 117 -12.59 7.89 1.07
CA GLU A 117 -13.29 8.58 0.01
C GLU A 117 -14.13 9.75 0.57
N GLY A 118 -13.97 10.94 -0.03
CA GLY A 118 -14.60 12.18 0.42
C GLY A 118 -13.80 12.94 1.48
N GLU A 119 -12.80 12.35 2.10
CA GLU A 119 -11.88 13.04 2.99
C GLU A 119 -10.75 13.73 2.21
N LYS A 120 -10.15 14.74 2.82
CA LYS A 120 -8.98 15.41 2.24
C LYS A 120 -7.82 14.44 2.10
N GLU A 121 -7.16 14.45 0.93
CA GLU A 121 -5.96 13.67 0.68
C GLU A 121 -4.86 13.99 1.71
N LYS A 122 -4.27 12.93 2.24
CA LYS A 122 -3.07 12.99 3.08
C LYS A 122 -1.91 12.37 2.31
N VAL A 123 -0.79 13.06 2.27
CA VAL A 123 0.41 12.57 1.59
C VAL A 123 1.46 12.16 2.62
N TYR A 124 1.85 10.89 2.59
CA TYR A 124 2.98 10.43 3.38
C TYR A 124 4.26 10.69 2.60
N ASP A 125 5.00 11.71 3.03
CA ASP A 125 6.30 12.04 2.46
C ASP A 125 7.39 11.30 3.23
N MET A 126 7.92 10.25 2.63
CA MET A 126 9.00 9.45 3.22
C MET A 126 10.33 10.18 3.21
N THR A 127 10.42 11.30 2.50
CA THR A 127 11.66 12.05 2.27
C THR A 127 12.74 11.19 1.62
N TYR A 128 13.94 11.11 2.16
CA TYR A 128 15.01 10.29 1.62
C TYR A 128 14.94 8.86 2.16
N ILE A 129 14.95 7.89 1.25
CA ILE A 129 14.95 6.47 1.56
C ILE A 129 16.31 5.90 1.19
N ALA A 130 17.16 5.66 2.18
CA ALA A 130 18.50 5.12 1.98
C ALA A 130 18.43 3.61 1.77
N LEU A 131 18.48 3.17 0.50
CA LEU A 131 18.40 1.76 0.14
C LEU A 131 19.64 0.94 0.53
N ASP A 132 20.74 1.59 0.83
CA ASP A 132 21.96 0.95 1.35
C ASP A 132 21.86 0.54 2.82
N ILE A 133 20.85 1.02 3.53
CA ILE A 133 20.56 0.60 4.91
C ILE A 133 19.63 -0.61 4.88
N VAL A 134 20.12 -1.73 5.38
CA VAL A 134 19.37 -2.99 5.41
C VAL A 134 18.38 -3.00 6.58
N GLY A 135 17.10 -3.19 6.27
CA GLY A 135 16.04 -3.36 7.26
C GLY A 135 15.93 -4.81 7.74
N LYS A 136 15.27 -5.00 8.89
CA LYS A 136 15.09 -6.34 9.48
C LYS A 136 14.28 -7.29 8.61
N GLU A 137 13.36 -6.76 7.82
CA GLU A 137 12.47 -7.55 6.96
C GLU A 137 12.97 -7.62 5.51
N ASP A 138 14.12 -7.03 5.21
CA ASP A 138 14.69 -7.06 3.87
C ASP A 138 15.07 -8.48 3.46
N LYS A 139 14.79 -8.80 2.20
CA LYS A 139 15.11 -10.12 1.61
C LYS A 139 15.89 -9.92 0.33
N GLU A 140 16.96 -10.70 0.18
CA GLU A 140 17.74 -10.76 -1.05
C GLU A 140 17.41 -12.05 -1.82
N ASP A 141 17.21 -11.91 -3.13
CA ASP A 141 16.92 -13.01 -4.03
C ASP A 141 17.65 -12.83 -5.37
N CYS A 142 17.96 -13.95 -5.99
CA CYS A 142 18.66 -13.99 -7.28
C CYS A 142 17.82 -14.75 -8.30
N LYS A 143 17.58 -14.14 -9.44
CA LYS A 143 16.80 -14.73 -10.55
C LYS A 143 17.61 -14.80 -11.84
#